data_72e2fdbed7e7557e76c3fea580ea079c
#
_entry.id   72e2fdbed7e7557e76c3fea580ea079c
#
_cell.length_a   1.000
_cell.length_b   1.000
_cell.length_c   1.000
_cell.angle_alpha   90.00
_cell.angle_beta   90.00
_cell.angle_gamma   90.00
#
_symmetry.space_group_name_H-M   'P 1'
#
loop_
_entity.id
_entity.type
_entity.pdbx_description
1 polymer ?
#
loop_
_entity_poly.entity_id
_entity_poly.type
_entity_poly.pdbx_seq_one_letter_code
_entity_poly.pdbx_strand_id
1 'polypeptide(L)'
;EERLMPLVIDTEKEFDLADLKHDIETTRETDRWSEAPSDIKDLFHVLEWNIIEGEHTETVGFINTALEQDVDARTLIAGPMATGIAEVGRRFKMDEYFLPEVMMSAKCMQAALEVLKPLIVAEKTEEIGTVVVGTVQGDLHDIGKKIVGMMLEAAGFTVVDLGVTVTPDQFMEAIEEHNPVIVGFSALLTTTMNMQWETLKRITAEGKREDLK
;
A
#
# COMPACT_ATOMS: atom_id res chain seq x y z
N GLU A 1 29.11 -17.29 -3.53
CA GLU A 1 27.85 -17.76 -2.88
C GLU A 1 27.37 -16.69 -1.91
N GLU A 2 26.82 -15.59 -2.43
CA GLU A 2 26.11 -14.61 -1.61
C GLU A 2 24.73 -15.20 -1.30
N ARG A 3 24.56 -15.63 -0.07
CA ARG A 3 23.27 -15.98 0.51
C ARG A 3 22.41 -14.72 0.54
N LEU A 4 21.45 -14.63 -0.37
CA LEU A 4 20.31 -13.72 -0.21
C LEU A 4 19.57 -14.13 1.08
N MET A 5 19.79 -13.36 2.13
CA MET A 5 19.02 -13.47 3.36
C MET A 5 17.57 -13.05 3.03
N PRO A 6 16.57 -13.86 3.39
CA PRO A 6 15.20 -13.36 3.43
C PRO A 6 15.17 -12.11 4.31
N LEU A 7 14.31 -11.15 3.99
CA LEU A 7 14.03 -10.02 4.86
C LEU A 7 13.39 -10.60 6.13
N VAL A 8 14.23 -11.02 7.07
CA VAL A 8 13.79 -11.39 8.41
C VAL A 8 13.51 -10.06 9.09
N ILE A 9 12.25 -9.77 9.30
CA ILE A 9 11.86 -8.74 10.26
C ILE A 9 12.41 -9.24 11.60
N ASP A 10 13.45 -8.57 12.09
CA ASP A 10 14.05 -8.87 13.37
C ASP A 10 13.03 -8.52 14.46
N THR A 11 12.31 -9.55 14.92
CA THR A 11 11.31 -9.43 16.00
C THR A 11 11.97 -9.32 17.37
N GLU A 12 13.32 -9.36 17.45
CA GLU A 12 14.06 -9.29 18.73
C GLU A 12 14.64 -7.88 19.02
N LYS A 13 14.41 -6.88 18.18
CA LYS A 13 14.68 -5.50 18.62
C LYS A 13 13.64 -5.14 19.67
N GLU A 14 14.06 -5.10 20.94
CA GLU A 14 13.34 -4.40 22.00
C GLU A 14 13.05 -2.97 21.50
N PHE A 15 11.78 -2.72 21.19
CA PHE A 15 11.29 -1.38 20.89
C PHE A 15 11.32 -0.59 22.19
N ASP A 16 12.17 0.43 22.30
CA ASP A 16 12.12 1.34 23.42
C ASP A 16 10.84 2.20 23.29
N LEU A 17 9.89 1.93 24.18
CA LEU A 17 8.63 2.67 24.30
C LEU A 17 8.83 4.18 24.55
N ALA A 18 10.01 4.59 25.01
CA ALA A 18 10.35 6.00 25.25
C ALA A 18 10.67 6.72 23.94
N ASP A 19 11.44 6.08 23.03
CA ASP A 19 11.74 6.62 21.69
C ASP A 19 10.46 6.76 20.87
N LEU A 20 9.55 5.78 20.97
CA LEU A 20 8.27 5.81 20.27
C LEU A 20 7.36 6.93 20.77
N LYS A 21 7.31 7.20 22.08
CA LYS A 21 6.55 8.32 22.64
C LYS A 21 7.09 9.66 22.17
N HIS A 22 8.40 9.79 22.07
CA HIS A 22 9.06 11.00 21.59
C HIS A 22 8.74 11.26 20.10
N ASP A 23 8.76 10.22 19.25
CA ASP A 23 8.39 10.33 17.84
C ASP A 23 6.90 10.65 17.64
N ILE A 24 6.01 10.16 18.49
CA ILE A 24 4.57 10.46 18.48
C ILE A 24 4.31 11.92 18.90
N GLU A 25 4.99 12.39 19.95
CA GLU A 25 4.84 13.77 20.43
C GLU A 25 5.42 14.78 19.43
N THR A 26 6.59 14.51 18.86
CA THR A 26 7.23 15.36 17.82
C THR A 26 6.42 15.40 16.52
N THR A 27 5.75 14.30 16.15
CA THR A 27 4.92 14.25 14.94
C THR A 27 3.59 14.98 15.10
N ARG A 28 3.07 15.10 16.33
CA ARG A 28 1.89 15.91 16.66
C ARG A 28 2.19 17.40 16.76
N GLU A 29 3.42 17.77 17.17
CA GLU A 29 3.82 19.18 17.35
C GLU A 29 4.33 19.83 16.06
N THR A 30 4.80 19.07 15.07
CA THR A 30 5.13 19.62 13.75
C THR A 30 3.86 19.81 12.95
N ASP A 31 3.43 21.05 12.82
CA ASP A 31 2.39 21.46 11.88
C ASP A 31 2.87 21.13 10.45
N ARG A 32 2.57 19.90 10.00
CA ARG A 32 3.00 19.33 8.70
C ARG A 32 2.59 20.20 7.53
N TRP A 33 1.57 21.03 7.73
CA TRP A 33 0.98 21.87 6.69
C TRP A 33 1.21 23.36 6.96
N SER A 34 2.24 23.70 7.76
CA SER A 34 2.52 25.09 8.19
C SER A 34 2.73 26.06 7.02
N GLU A 35 3.22 25.57 5.88
CA GLU A 35 3.47 26.37 4.67
C GLU A 35 2.26 26.46 3.74
N ALA A 36 1.21 25.66 3.95
CA ALA A 36 -0.02 25.74 3.17
C ALA A 36 -0.87 26.95 3.56
N PRO A 37 -1.61 27.57 2.62
CA PRO A 37 -2.64 28.56 2.94
C PRO A 37 -3.64 28.00 3.97
N SER A 38 -4.16 28.85 4.86
CA SER A 38 -4.95 28.42 6.02
C SER A 38 -6.19 27.59 5.65
N ASP A 39 -6.86 27.95 4.56
CA ASP A 39 -8.02 27.28 4.00
C ASP A 39 -7.68 25.87 3.44
N ILE A 40 -6.55 25.75 2.76
CA ILE A 40 -6.04 24.47 2.23
C ILE A 40 -5.49 23.60 3.36
N LYS A 41 -4.84 24.22 4.36
CA LYS A 41 -4.31 23.52 5.53
C LYS A 41 -5.40 22.79 6.31
N ASP A 42 -6.50 23.47 6.58
CA ASP A 42 -7.65 22.89 7.27
C ASP A 42 -8.23 21.73 6.45
N LEU A 43 -8.29 21.87 5.13
CA LEU A 43 -8.75 20.84 4.22
C LEU A 43 -7.83 19.59 4.23
N PHE A 44 -6.51 19.78 4.25
CA PHE A 44 -5.53 18.70 4.33
C PHE A 44 -5.63 17.92 5.65
N HIS A 45 -5.77 18.62 6.77
CA HIS A 45 -5.98 17.99 8.07
C HIS A 45 -7.25 17.14 8.11
N VAL A 46 -8.35 17.66 7.56
CA VAL A 46 -9.61 16.93 7.51
C VAL A 46 -9.51 15.73 6.59
N LEU A 47 -8.86 15.85 5.43
CA LEU A 47 -8.68 14.74 4.51
C LEU A 47 -7.79 13.63 5.11
N GLU A 48 -6.69 14.01 5.75
CA GLU A 48 -5.82 13.07 6.49
C GLU A 48 -6.61 12.34 7.58
N TRP A 49 -7.40 13.08 8.36
CA TRP A 49 -8.24 12.53 9.42
C TRP A 49 -9.30 11.56 8.89
N ASN A 50 -10.01 11.92 7.83
CA ASN A 50 -11.03 11.06 7.22
C ASN A 50 -10.45 9.73 6.73
N ILE A 51 -9.22 9.73 6.22
CA ILE A 51 -8.53 8.49 5.82
C ILE A 51 -8.17 7.67 7.05
N ILE A 52 -7.68 8.29 8.11
CA ILE A 52 -7.32 7.59 9.35
C ILE A 52 -8.57 6.94 9.96
N GLU A 53 -9.68 7.66 10.06
CA GLU A 53 -10.91 7.16 10.69
C GLU A 53 -11.79 6.33 9.74
N GLY A 54 -11.47 6.27 8.44
CA GLY A 54 -12.22 5.47 7.47
C GLY A 54 -13.53 6.10 7.00
N GLU A 55 -13.65 7.45 7.04
CA GLU A 55 -14.84 8.22 6.67
C GLU A 55 -14.93 8.45 5.15
N HIS A 56 -15.22 7.37 4.41
CA HIS A 56 -15.10 7.36 2.95
C HIS A 56 -16.07 8.32 2.23
N THR A 57 -17.28 8.53 2.75
CA THR A 57 -18.29 9.38 2.11
C THR A 57 -17.86 10.85 2.14
N GLU A 58 -17.29 11.29 3.25
CA GLU A 58 -16.80 12.65 3.45
C GLU A 58 -15.52 12.91 2.66
N THR A 59 -14.64 11.90 2.55
CA THR A 59 -13.39 11.96 1.81
C THR A 59 -13.58 12.44 0.37
N VAL A 60 -14.52 11.87 -0.36
CA VAL A 60 -14.80 12.25 -1.76
C VAL A 60 -15.30 13.71 -1.84
N GLY A 61 -16.14 14.13 -0.90
CA GLY A 61 -16.62 15.51 -0.82
C GLY A 61 -15.48 16.51 -0.63
N PHE A 62 -14.55 16.23 0.29
CA PHE A 62 -13.38 17.05 0.54
C PHE A 62 -12.40 17.10 -0.64
N ILE A 63 -12.21 15.97 -1.34
CA ILE A 63 -11.38 15.95 -2.55
C ILE A 63 -11.97 16.85 -3.63
N ASN A 64 -13.27 16.77 -3.89
CA ASN A 64 -13.92 17.66 -4.85
C ASN A 64 -13.78 19.14 -4.46
N THR A 65 -13.95 19.46 -3.17
CA THR A 65 -13.73 20.82 -2.67
C THR A 65 -12.30 21.28 -2.88
N ALA A 66 -11.31 20.42 -2.65
CA ALA A 66 -9.90 20.74 -2.89
C ALA A 66 -9.62 21.00 -4.37
N LEU A 67 -10.17 20.18 -5.25
CA LEU A 67 -10.04 20.36 -6.71
C LEU A 67 -10.71 21.65 -7.19
N GLU A 68 -11.85 22.06 -6.61
CA GLU A 68 -12.51 23.34 -6.88
C GLU A 68 -11.68 24.55 -6.42
N GLN A 69 -10.75 24.35 -5.48
CA GLN A 69 -9.79 25.35 -5.01
C GLN A 69 -8.44 25.28 -5.74
N ASP A 70 -8.40 24.65 -6.91
CA ASP A 70 -7.20 24.46 -7.74
C ASP A 70 -6.05 23.70 -7.03
N VAL A 71 -6.36 22.87 -6.02
CA VAL A 71 -5.37 21.98 -5.42
C VAL A 71 -5.09 20.83 -6.38
N ASP A 72 -3.82 20.65 -6.73
CA ASP A 72 -3.38 19.61 -7.64
C ASP A 72 -3.63 18.19 -7.08
N ALA A 73 -4.10 17.27 -7.92
CA ALA A 73 -4.41 15.90 -7.56
C ALA A 73 -3.21 15.13 -6.96
N ARG A 74 -1.99 15.39 -7.46
CA ARG A 74 -0.76 14.77 -6.93
C ARG A 74 -0.45 15.27 -5.53
N THR A 75 -0.69 16.56 -5.28
CA THR A 75 -0.52 17.17 -3.96
C THR A 75 -1.43 16.51 -2.93
N LEU A 76 -2.69 16.21 -3.30
CA LEU A 76 -3.61 15.49 -2.43
C LEU A 76 -3.14 14.06 -2.14
N ILE A 77 -2.65 13.35 -3.14
CA ILE A 77 -2.17 11.98 -2.98
C ILE A 77 -0.87 11.92 -2.18
N ALA A 78 0.15 12.71 -2.57
CA ALA A 78 1.46 12.69 -1.93
C ALA A 78 1.47 13.36 -0.54
N GLY A 79 0.51 14.21 -0.27
CA GLY A 79 0.34 14.90 1.01
C GLY A 79 -0.62 14.16 1.94
N PRO A 80 -1.84 14.71 2.16
CA PRO A 80 -2.75 14.24 3.22
C PRO A 80 -3.16 12.77 3.08
N MET A 81 -3.30 12.27 1.84
CA MET A 81 -3.67 10.86 1.65
C MET A 81 -2.52 9.92 2.03
N ALA A 82 -1.28 10.20 1.60
CA ALA A 82 -0.12 9.38 1.93
C ALA A 82 0.19 9.42 3.43
N THR A 83 0.07 10.58 4.08
CA THR A 83 0.28 10.69 5.53
C THR A 83 -0.81 9.98 6.33
N GLY A 84 -2.06 10.08 5.91
CA GLY A 84 -3.17 9.38 6.56
C GLY A 84 -3.01 7.87 6.53
N ILE A 85 -2.74 7.28 5.35
CA ILE A 85 -2.57 5.83 5.26
C ILE A 85 -1.28 5.33 5.95
N ALA A 86 -0.22 6.14 5.99
CA ALA A 86 0.98 5.81 6.75
C ALA A 86 0.70 5.75 8.27
N GLU A 87 -0.11 6.68 8.80
CA GLU A 87 -0.56 6.67 10.20
C GLU A 87 -1.43 5.44 10.50
N VAL A 88 -2.32 5.05 9.60
CA VAL A 88 -3.10 3.80 9.73
C VAL A 88 -2.16 2.58 9.82
N GLY A 89 -1.14 2.53 8.97
CA GLY A 89 -0.12 1.47 9.01
C GLY A 89 0.66 1.45 10.32
N ARG A 90 1.02 2.63 10.85
CA ARG A 90 1.66 2.75 12.18
C ARG A 90 0.74 2.23 13.29
N ARG A 91 -0.52 2.67 13.33
CA ARG A 91 -1.51 2.23 14.33
C ARG A 91 -1.74 0.73 14.28
N PHE A 92 -1.82 0.16 13.08
CA PHE A 92 -1.94 -1.28 12.89
C PHE A 92 -0.72 -2.03 13.42
N LYS A 93 0.50 -1.56 13.13
CA LYS A 93 1.75 -2.14 13.63
C LYS A 93 1.85 -2.10 15.16
N MET A 94 1.23 -1.09 15.79
CA MET A 94 1.24 -0.89 17.24
C MET A 94 0.06 -1.53 17.96
N ASP A 95 -0.72 -2.36 17.27
CA ASP A 95 -1.95 -2.98 17.80
C ASP A 95 -3.00 -1.96 18.29
N GLU A 96 -2.91 -0.70 17.85
CA GLU A 96 -3.91 0.34 18.12
C GLU A 96 -5.11 0.22 17.16
N TYR A 97 -4.85 -0.24 15.91
CA TYR A 97 -5.85 -0.57 14.89
C TYR A 97 -5.82 -2.06 14.58
N PHE A 98 -7.00 -2.59 14.28
CA PHE A 98 -7.17 -3.95 13.82
C PHE A 98 -7.57 -3.97 12.34
N LEU A 99 -7.79 -5.15 11.81
CA LEU A 99 -8.09 -5.35 10.40
C LEU A 99 -9.31 -4.55 9.89
N PRO A 100 -10.44 -4.45 10.64
CA PRO A 100 -11.60 -3.68 10.19
C PRO A 100 -11.28 -2.20 9.95
N GLU A 101 -10.54 -1.55 10.85
CA GLU A 101 -10.15 -0.14 10.72
C GLU A 101 -9.25 0.08 9.49
N VAL A 102 -8.26 -0.81 9.29
CA VAL A 102 -7.39 -0.75 8.10
C VAL A 102 -8.19 -0.91 6.80
N MET A 103 -9.17 -1.82 6.79
CA MET A 103 -10.05 -2.02 5.63
C MET A 103 -10.94 -0.81 5.34
N MET A 104 -11.43 -0.12 6.37
CA MET A 104 -12.20 1.12 6.21
C MET A 104 -11.34 2.23 5.63
N SER A 105 -10.14 2.44 6.16
CA SER A 105 -9.18 3.41 5.64
C SER A 105 -8.77 3.10 4.18
N ALA A 106 -8.53 1.83 3.86
CA ALA A 106 -8.22 1.42 2.49
C ALA A 106 -9.37 1.70 1.50
N LYS A 107 -10.63 1.53 1.93
CA LYS A 107 -11.80 1.92 1.12
C LYS A 107 -11.88 3.43 0.90
N CYS A 108 -11.54 4.23 1.92
CA CYS A 108 -11.40 5.67 1.80
C CYS A 108 -10.39 6.04 0.71
N MET A 109 -9.20 5.46 0.78
CA MET A 109 -8.15 5.67 -0.22
C MET A 109 -8.60 5.27 -1.61
N GLN A 110 -9.25 4.13 -1.75
CA GLN A 110 -9.75 3.66 -3.04
C GLN A 110 -10.78 4.63 -3.64
N ALA A 111 -11.77 5.06 -2.86
CA ALA A 111 -12.78 6.04 -3.31
C ALA A 111 -12.14 7.37 -3.72
N ALA A 112 -11.15 7.85 -2.97
CA ALA A 112 -10.37 9.03 -3.29
C ALA A 112 -9.61 8.88 -4.62
N LEU A 113 -8.92 7.75 -4.81
CA LEU A 113 -8.16 7.46 -6.02
C LEU A 113 -9.05 7.30 -7.26
N GLU A 114 -10.28 6.80 -7.14
CA GLU A 114 -11.24 6.73 -8.24
C GLU A 114 -11.54 8.12 -8.82
N VAL A 115 -11.59 9.16 -7.98
CA VAL A 115 -11.79 10.56 -8.41
C VAL A 115 -10.50 11.17 -8.98
N LEU A 116 -9.35 10.90 -8.36
CA LEU A 116 -8.09 11.57 -8.69
C LEU A 116 -7.33 10.92 -9.86
N LYS A 117 -7.38 9.58 -10.01
CA LYS A 117 -6.67 8.86 -11.09
C LYS A 117 -6.94 9.42 -12.49
N PRO A 118 -8.19 9.71 -12.92
CA PRO A 118 -8.44 10.25 -14.25
C PRO A 118 -7.75 11.60 -14.50
N LEU A 119 -7.58 12.41 -13.46
CA LEU A 119 -6.94 13.73 -13.54
C LEU A 119 -5.42 13.60 -13.73
N ILE A 120 -4.83 12.60 -13.09
CA ILE A 120 -3.38 12.35 -13.17
C ILE A 120 -3.00 11.71 -14.50
N VAL A 121 -3.79 10.76 -14.99
CA VAL A 121 -3.54 10.07 -16.28
C VAL A 121 -3.57 11.05 -17.45
N ALA A 122 -4.38 12.11 -17.37
CA ALA A 122 -4.41 13.16 -18.39
C ALA A 122 -3.07 13.93 -18.51
N GLU A 123 -2.23 13.92 -17.48
CA GLU A 123 -0.96 14.66 -17.40
C GLU A 123 0.31 13.83 -17.62
N LYS A 124 0.25 12.62 -18.23
CA LYS A 124 1.42 11.74 -18.44
C LYS A 124 2.29 11.59 -17.17
N THR A 125 1.78 10.97 -16.13
CA THR A 125 2.56 10.61 -14.94
C THR A 125 3.29 9.30 -15.17
N GLU A 126 4.54 9.22 -14.74
CA GLU A 126 5.23 7.93 -14.57
C GLU A 126 4.41 7.10 -13.56
N GLU A 127 3.85 5.99 -14.01
CA GLU A 127 3.23 5.00 -13.13
C GLU A 127 4.28 4.54 -12.13
N ILE A 128 3.92 4.46 -10.84
CA ILE A 128 4.84 3.95 -9.82
C ILE A 128 5.27 2.51 -10.16
N GLY A 129 4.40 1.79 -10.83
CA GLY A 129 4.64 0.45 -11.36
C GLY A 129 3.50 -0.51 -11.09
N THR A 130 3.56 -1.66 -11.73
CA THR A 130 2.60 -2.75 -11.54
C THR A 130 3.11 -3.73 -10.49
N VAL A 131 2.20 -4.19 -9.63
CA VAL A 131 2.45 -5.26 -8.65
C VAL A 131 1.56 -6.45 -9.00
N VAL A 132 2.14 -7.61 -9.17
CA VAL A 132 1.40 -8.87 -9.32
C VAL A 132 1.38 -9.57 -7.96
N VAL A 133 0.19 -9.95 -7.48
CA VAL A 133 0.03 -10.72 -6.24
C VAL A 133 -0.81 -11.97 -6.49
N GLY A 134 -0.48 -13.05 -5.81
CA GLY A 134 -1.23 -14.30 -5.92
C GLY A 134 -1.05 -15.19 -4.71
N THR A 135 -2.07 -15.97 -4.36
CA THR A 135 -1.95 -17.03 -3.36
C THR A 135 -1.47 -18.29 -4.07
N VAL A 136 -0.37 -18.85 -3.60
CA VAL A 136 0.32 -19.96 -4.26
C VAL A 136 -0.54 -21.21 -4.40
N GLN A 137 -0.15 -22.09 -5.30
CA GLN A 137 -0.84 -23.33 -5.62
C GLN A 137 -1.13 -24.17 -4.37
N GLY A 138 -2.40 -24.60 -4.24
CA GLY A 138 -2.88 -25.41 -3.12
C GLY A 138 -3.25 -24.63 -1.87
N ASP A 139 -3.11 -23.30 -1.87
CA ASP A 139 -3.57 -22.43 -0.79
C ASP A 139 -4.80 -21.62 -1.23
N LEU A 140 -5.78 -21.51 -0.33
CA LEU A 140 -7.04 -20.79 -0.57
C LEU A 140 -7.18 -19.51 0.27
N HIS A 141 -6.19 -19.23 1.12
CA HIS A 141 -6.22 -18.08 2.01
C HIS A 141 -5.85 -16.81 1.24
N ASP A 142 -6.77 -15.86 1.15
CA ASP A 142 -6.62 -14.65 0.34
C ASP A 142 -6.83 -13.33 1.10
N ILE A 143 -7.34 -13.38 2.34
CA ILE A 143 -7.67 -12.16 3.10
C ILE A 143 -6.42 -11.28 3.29
N GLY A 144 -5.31 -11.83 3.79
CA GLY A 144 -4.07 -11.07 3.99
C GLY A 144 -3.51 -10.50 2.69
N LYS A 145 -3.54 -11.29 1.61
CA LYS A 145 -3.10 -10.85 0.27
C LYS A 145 -3.94 -9.68 -0.23
N LYS A 146 -5.27 -9.76 -0.11
CA LYS A 146 -6.19 -8.68 -0.53
C LYS A 146 -5.94 -7.39 0.22
N ILE A 147 -5.64 -7.46 1.53
CA ILE A 147 -5.31 -6.28 2.33
C ILE A 147 -4.03 -5.64 1.84
N VAL A 148 -2.97 -6.43 1.63
CA VAL A 148 -1.71 -5.93 1.08
C VAL A 148 -1.93 -5.31 -0.30
N GLY A 149 -2.74 -5.96 -1.17
CA GLY A 149 -3.11 -5.42 -2.47
C GLY A 149 -3.80 -4.06 -2.37
N MET A 150 -4.83 -3.94 -1.52
CA MET A 150 -5.52 -2.67 -1.28
C MET A 150 -4.59 -1.56 -0.76
N MET A 151 -3.65 -1.89 0.13
CA MET A 151 -2.68 -0.92 0.62
C MET A 151 -1.68 -0.47 -0.46
N LEU A 152 -1.28 -1.38 -1.34
CA LEU A 152 -0.43 -1.05 -2.50
C LEU A 152 -1.18 -0.19 -3.52
N GLU A 153 -2.47 -0.49 -3.79
CA GLU A 153 -3.32 0.37 -4.62
C GLU A 153 -3.47 1.77 -4.01
N ALA A 154 -3.70 1.83 -2.70
CA ALA A 154 -3.78 3.09 -1.96
C ALA A 154 -2.46 3.89 -2.00
N ALA A 155 -1.32 3.21 -2.10
CA ALA A 155 0.00 3.83 -2.31
C ALA A 155 0.27 4.24 -3.76
N GLY A 156 -0.66 3.97 -4.70
CA GLY A 156 -0.57 4.40 -6.10
C GLY A 156 0.01 3.36 -7.07
N PHE A 157 0.20 2.11 -6.65
CA PHE A 157 0.58 1.03 -7.55
C PHE A 157 -0.65 0.52 -8.33
N THR A 158 -0.41 0.00 -9.53
CA THR A 158 -1.39 -0.84 -10.23
C THR A 158 -1.24 -2.27 -9.73
N VAL A 159 -2.29 -2.83 -9.09
CA VAL A 159 -2.25 -4.19 -8.53
C VAL A 159 -3.01 -5.16 -9.41
N VAL A 160 -2.35 -6.25 -9.79
CA VAL A 160 -2.94 -7.39 -10.51
C VAL A 160 -3.03 -8.57 -9.53
N ASP A 161 -4.23 -8.88 -9.07
CA ASP A 161 -4.50 -10.01 -8.18
C ASP A 161 -4.86 -11.25 -8.99
N LEU A 162 -3.97 -12.25 -8.99
CA LEU A 162 -4.16 -13.53 -9.70
C LEU A 162 -5.13 -14.49 -8.98
N GLY A 163 -5.63 -14.12 -7.80
CA GLY A 163 -6.52 -14.98 -7.03
C GLY A 163 -5.80 -15.99 -6.16
N VAL A 164 -6.38 -17.19 -6.04
CA VAL A 164 -5.90 -18.27 -5.17
C VAL A 164 -5.46 -19.48 -6.01
N THR A 165 -4.68 -20.38 -5.41
CA THR A 165 -4.13 -21.58 -6.05
C THR A 165 -3.37 -21.31 -7.35
N VAL A 166 -2.67 -20.19 -7.42
CA VAL A 166 -1.90 -19.75 -8.58
C VAL A 166 -0.66 -20.62 -8.77
N THR A 167 -0.52 -21.21 -9.93
CA THR A 167 0.62 -22.05 -10.26
C THR A 167 1.86 -21.22 -10.60
N PRO A 168 3.09 -21.79 -10.51
CA PRO A 168 4.29 -21.11 -10.97
C PRO A 168 4.22 -20.62 -12.43
N ASP A 169 3.59 -21.40 -13.32
CA ASP A 169 3.43 -21.01 -14.73
C ASP A 169 2.50 -19.79 -14.88
N GLN A 170 1.41 -19.72 -14.14
CA GLN A 170 0.53 -18.55 -14.13
C GLN A 170 1.20 -17.28 -13.60
N PHE A 171 2.08 -17.41 -12.60
CA PHE A 171 2.92 -16.28 -12.19
C PHE A 171 3.86 -15.83 -13.30
N MET A 172 4.47 -16.78 -14.04
CA MET A 172 5.35 -16.46 -15.17
C MET A 172 4.59 -15.73 -16.29
N GLU A 173 3.40 -16.23 -16.66
CA GLU A 173 2.53 -15.60 -17.65
C GLU A 173 2.17 -14.17 -17.25
N ALA A 174 1.79 -13.96 -15.98
CA ALA A 174 1.46 -12.63 -15.46
C ALA A 174 2.67 -11.67 -15.43
N ILE A 175 3.87 -12.18 -15.13
CA ILE A 175 5.11 -11.39 -15.20
C ILE A 175 5.39 -10.93 -16.64
N GLU A 176 5.18 -11.80 -17.62
CA GLU A 176 5.38 -11.47 -19.03
C GLU A 176 4.33 -10.48 -19.56
N GLU A 177 3.07 -10.66 -19.15
CA GLU A 177 1.97 -9.83 -19.61
C GLU A 177 2.01 -8.41 -19.01
N HIS A 178 2.29 -8.31 -17.70
CA HIS A 178 2.14 -7.06 -16.95
C HIS A 178 3.46 -6.35 -16.65
N ASN A 179 4.61 -6.98 -16.89
CA ASN A 179 5.95 -6.45 -16.61
C ASN A 179 6.03 -5.77 -15.23
N PRO A 180 5.70 -6.47 -14.13
CA PRO A 180 5.60 -5.87 -12.81
C PRO A 180 6.95 -5.49 -12.24
N VAL A 181 6.98 -4.48 -11.34
CA VAL A 181 8.15 -4.13 -10.53
C VAL A 181 8.23 -4.94 -9.24
N ILE A 182 7.10 -5.50 -8.80
CA ILE A 182 6.99 -6.34 -7.59
C ILE A 182 6.12 -7.56 -7.90
N VAL A 183 6.54 -8.72 -7.39
CA VAL A 183 5.73 -9.95 -7.39
C VAL A 183 5.57 -10.46 -5.96
N GLY A 184 4.33 -10.57 -5.49
CA GLY A 184 3.98 -11.00 -4.14
C GLY A 184 3.38 -12.41 -4.11
N PHE A 185 3.91 -13.27 -3.25
CA PHE A 185 3.42 -14.64 -3.03
C PHE A 185 2.79 -14.75 -1.66
N SER A 186 1.51 -15.13 -1.60
CA SER A 186 0.81 -15.40 -0.35
C SER A 186 0.73 -16.90 -0.09
N ALA A 187 1.06 -17.33 1.12
CA ALA A 187 0.85 -18.68 1.62
C ALA A 187 0.64 -18.63 3.14
N LEU A 188 -0.42 -19.24 3.63
CA LEU A 188 -0.69 -19.30 5.08
C LEU A 188 -0.26 -20.63 5.69
N LEU A 189 -0.37 -21.72 4.92
CA LEU A 189 -0.07 -23.05 5.42
C LEU A 189 1.41 -23.41 5.21
N THR A 190 2.03 -24.03 6.21
CA THR A 190 3.42 -24.51 6.09
C THR A 190 3.59 -25.52 4.94
N THR A 191 2.53 -26.26 4.62
CA THR A 191 2.50 -27.21 3.50
C THR A 191 2.50 -26.54 2.14
N THR A 192 2.00 -25.31 2.02
CA THR A 192 1.93 -24.55 0.76
C THR A 192 3.09 -23.55 0.60
N MET A 193 3.82 -23.22 1.67
CA MET A 193 4.98 -22.30 1.63
C MET A 193 6.07 -22.77 0.63
N ASN A 194 6.20 -24.08 0.42
CA ASN A 194 7.14 -24.62 -0.57
C ASN A 194 6.86 -24.09 -1.99
N MET A 195 5.61 -23.78 -2.31
CA MET A 195 5.23 -23.30 -3.63
C MET A 195 5.72 -21.87 -3.88
N GLN A 196 5.89 -21.04 -2.83
CA GLN A 196 6.56 -19.75 -2.97
C GLN A 196 8.00 -19.95 -3.47
N TRP A 197 8.70 -20.91 -2.87
CA TRP A 197 10.08 -21.21 -3.23
C TRP A 197 10.19 -21.81 -4.64
N GLU A 198 9.27 -22.70 -5.03
CA GLU A 198 9.27 -23.28 -6.38
C GLU A 198 8.97 -22.20 -7.43
N THR A 199 8.04 -21.29 -7.16
CA THR A 199 7.76 -20.16 -8.06
C THR A 199 8.97 -19.24 -8.18
N LEU A 200 9.62 -18.89 -7.07
CA LEU A 200 10.82 -18.06 -7.08
C LEU A 200 11.98 -18.69 -7.86
N LYS A 201 12.19 -20.02 -7.70
CA LYS A 201 13.19 -20.76 -8.50
C LYS A 201 12.89 -20.68 -10.01
N ARG A 202 11.61 -20.78 -10.37
CA ARG A 202 11.20 -20.69 -11.77
C ARG A 202 11.52 -19.31 -12.34
N ILE A 203 11.12 -18.24 -11.64
CA ILE A 203 11.42 -16.85 -12.01
C ILE A 203 12.94 -16.64 -12.17
N THR A 204 13.73 -17.16 -11.23
CA THR A 204 15.19 -17.05 -11.27
C THR A 204 15.80 -17.80 -12.45
N ALA A 205 15.32 -19.03 -12.72
CA ALA A 205 15.83 -19.86 -13.81
C ALA A 205 15.58 -19.24 -15.20
N GLU A 206 14.53 -18.45 -15.34
CA GLU A 206 14.19 -17.73 -16.59
C GLU A 206 14.78 -16.31 -16.66
N GLY A 207 15.66 -15.95 -15.70
CA GLY A 207 16.38 -14.67 -15.70
C GLY A 207 15.52 -13.45 -15.40
N LYS A 208 14.29 -13.64 -14.91
CA LYS A 208 13.35 -12.54 -14.60
C LYS A 208 13.56 -11.95 -13.21
N ARG A 209 14.47 -12.51 -12.41
CA ARG A 209 14.66 -12.11 -10.99
C ARG A 209 15.30 -10.75 -10.80
N GLU A 210 16.17 -10.32 -11.73
CA GLU A 210 16.99 -9.12 -11.59
C GLU A 210 16.14 -7.84 -11.66
N ASP A 211 15.03 -7.89 -12.41
CA ASP A 211 14.13 -6.75 -12.62
C ASP A 211 12.99 -6.67 -11.59
N LEU A 212 12.88 -7.67 -10.70
CA LEU A 212 11.78 -7.82 -9.73
C LEU A 212 12.23 -7.60 -8.27
N LYS A 213 11.31 -7.06 -7.48
CA LYS A 213 11.39 -6.98 -6.00
C LYS A 213 10.40 -7.92 -5.34
#